data_abce5bc780b67672b2d10cf51171530c
#
_entry.id   abce5bc780b67672b2d10cf51171530c
#
_cell.length_a   1.000
_cell.length_b   1.000
_cell.length_c   1.000
_cell.angle_alpha   90.00
_cell.angle_beta   90.00
_cell.angle_gamma   90.00
#
_symmetry.space_group_name_H-M   'P 1'
#
loop_
_entity.id
_entity.type
_entity.pdbx_description
1 polymer ?
#
loop_
_entity_poly.entity_id
_entity_poly.type
_entity_poly.pdbx_seq_one_letter_code
_entity_poly.pdbx_strand_id
1 'polypeptide(L)'
;MEEKQAKLEQLYEECIKELNSIGIDMNSKEYRKITIKIAKRNNKRYGCCKQEEPDKKYKSIKKIGRHRCVRYEKFNKHTIEISKWVMDLDDNIIKNTIIHELIHCMPFCNNHGDMFKKYARFINKTLGYNISRLGNKKEDYEKSNLEYEEKEFKYTIKCTNCGKVIHRNRLTKDFFRKYRCLCNGKLLLVSKDGK
;
A
#
# COMPACT_ATOMS: atom_id res chain seq x y z
N MET A 1 5.95 4.47 22.54
CA MET A 1 5.82 3.49 21.43
C MET A 1 4.88 2.35 21.79
N GLU A 2 4.87 1.94 23.03
CA GLU A 2 3.95 0.91 23.58
C GLU A 2 2.49 1.31 23.44
N GLU A 3 2.13 2.54 23.78
CA GLU A 3 0.77 3.06 23.65
C GLU A 3 0.24 2.99 22.19
N LYS A 4 1.06 3.39 21.21
CA LYS A 4 0.68 3.28 19.80
C LYS A 4 0.54 1.83 19.33
N GLN A 5 1.32 0.91 19.90
CA GLN A 5 1.22 -0.52 19.59
C GLN A 5 -0.07 -1.09 20.20
N ALA A 6 -0.41 -0.73 21.43
CA ALA A 6 -1.66 -1.14 22.06
C ALA A 6 -2.89 -0.62 21.28
N LYS A 7 -2.88 0.65 20.87
CA LYS A 7 -3.91 1.22 19.97
C LYS A 7 -4.03 0.45 18.67
N LEU A 8 -2.90 0.10 18.04
CA LEU A 8 -2.89 -0.67 16.78
C LEU A 8 -3.52 -2.05 16.97
N GLU A 9 -3.21 -2.75 18.07
CA GLU A 9 -3.76 -4.06 18.40
C GLU A 9 -5.27 -3.98 18.66
N GLN A 10 -5.73 -2.96 19.37
CA GLN A 10 -7.15 -2.72 19.59
C GLN A 10 -7.89 -2.52 18.24
N LEU A 11 -7.42 -1.61 17.40
CA LEU A 11 -8.05 -1.33 16.10
C LEU A 11 -8.00 -2.55 15.16
N TYR A 12 -6.95 -3.36 15.26
CA TYR A 12 -6.86 -4.62 14.53
C TYR A 12 -7.95 -5.61 14.94
N GLU A 13 -8.16 -5.80 16.25
CA GLU A 13 -9.22 -6.68 16.76
C GLU A 13 -10.63 -6.18 16.35
N GLU A 14 -10.85 -4.87 16.34
CA GLU A 14 -12.08 -4.28 15.82
C GLU A 14 -12.27 -4.61 14.34
N CYS A 15 -11.23 -4.43 13.51
CA CYS A 15 -11.29 -4.77 12.08
C CYS A 15 -11.57 -6.26 11.85
N ILE A 16 -10.99 -7.16 12.66
CA ILE A 16 -11.27 -8.59 12.58
C ILE A 16 -12.75 -8.89 12.88
N LYS A 17 -13.30 -8.28 13.93
CA LYS A 17 -14.73 -8.43 14.29
C LYS A 17 -15.65 -7.92 13.18
N GLU A 18 -15.34 -6.76 12.61
CA GLU A 18 -16.11 -6.18 11.51
C GLU A 18 -16.07 -7.07 10.25
N LEU A 19 -14.91 -7.61 9.88
CA LEU A 19 -14.80 -8.53 8.74
C LEU A 19 -15.55 -9.83 8.97
N ASN A 20 -15.48 -10.39 10.18
CA ASN A 20 -16.21 -11.60 10.55
C ASN A 20 -17.73 -11.37 10.49
N SER A 21 -18.23 -10.19 10.88
CA SER A 21 -19.67 -9.85 10.86
C SER A 21 -20.27 -9.84 9.45
N ILE A 22 -19.45 -9.63 8.43
CA ILE A 22 -19.87 -9.65 7.02
C ILE A 22 -19.52 -10.98 6.30
N GLY A 23 -19.19 -12.02 7.06
CA GLY A 23 -18.91 -13.37 6.55
C GLY A 23 -17.50 -13.59 6.01
N ILE A 24 -16.55 -12.69 6.31
CA ILE A 24 -15.13 -12.88 6.03
C ILE A 24 -14.47 -13.39 7.31
N ASP A 25 -14.45 -14.72 7.50
CA ASP A 25 -13.89 -15.35 8.70
C ASP A 25 -12.36 -15.30 8.72
N MET A 26 -11.82 -14.23 9.34
CA MET A 26 -10.37 -14.05 9.52
C MET A 26 -9.74 -14.99 10.56
N ASN A 27 -10.57 -15.71 11.37
CA ASN A 27 -10.11 -16.66 12.37
C ASN A 27 -9.98 -18.09 11.81
N SER A 28 -10.38 -18.30 10.56
CA SER A 28 -10.31 -19.61 9.93
C SER A 28 -8.85 -20.11 9.86
N LYS A 29 -8.69 -21.45 9.86
CA LYS A 29 -7.38 -22.10 9.73
C LYS A 29 -6.64 -21.73 8.43
N GLU A 30 -7.32 -21.13 7.47
CA GLU A 30 -6.74 -20.66 6.19
C GLU A 30 -5.88 -19.40 6.35
N TYR A 31 -6.21 -18.51 7.32
CA TYR A 31 -5.51 -17.26 7.58
C TYR A 31 -4.49 -17.35 8.73
N ARG A 32 -3.81 -18.47 8.83
CA ARG A 32 -2.94 -18.82 9.95
C ARG A 32 -1.86 -17.78 10.23
N LYS A 33 -1.79 -17.38 11.51
CA LYS A 33 -0.72 -16.56 12.09
C LYS A 33 -0.51 -15.21 11.40
N ILE A 34 -1.53 -14.39 11.45
CA ILE A 34 -1.38 -12.96 11.17
C ILE A 34 -0.81 -12.29 12.44
N THR A 35 0.28 -11.56 12.28
CA THR A 35 0.83 -10.70 13.32
C THR A 35 0.83 -9.27 12.83
N ILE A 36 0.47 -8.33 13.70
CA ILE A 36 0.47 -6.90 13.37
C ILE A 36 1.45 -6.14 14.25
N LYS A 37 2.17 -5.18 13.67
CA LYS A 37 3.12 -4.35 14.40
C LYS A 37 3.38 -3.02 13.70
N ILE A 38 3.91 -2.05 14.44
CA ILE A 38 4.39 -0.79 13.88
C ILE A 38 5.71 -1.01 13.15
N ALA A 39 5.83 -0.47 11.94
CA ALA A 39 7.02 -0.57 11.12
C ALA A 39 8.18 0.26 11.71
N LYS A 40 9.36 -0.35 11.88
CA LYS A 40 10.54 0.33 12.43
C LYS A 40 11.11 1.42 11.51
N ARG A 41 11.01 1.28 10.18
CA ARG A 41 11.72 2.14 9.20
C ARG A 41 10.90 2.57 7.98
N ASN A 42 9.59 2.31 7.97
CA ASN A 42 8.77 2.63 6.81
C ASN A 42 8.11 4.02 6.95
N ASN A 43 8.55 4.99 6.13
CA ASN A 43 7.98 6.34 6.10
C ASN A 43 7.27 6.68 4.78
N LYS A 44 7.27 5.75 3.80
CA LYS A 44 6.73 6.02 2.46
C LYS A 44 5.36 5.40 2.22
N ARG A 45 5.11 4.20 2.74
CA ARG A 45 3.86 3.45 2.61
C ARG A 45 3.01 3.63 3.85
N TYR A 46 1.71 3.42 3.75
CA TYR A 46 0.81 3.34 4.91
C TYR A 46 1.06 2.06 5.69
N GLY A 47 1.04 0.95 4.99
CA GLY A 47 1.28 -0.37 5.53
C GLY A 47 2.05 -1.28 4.57
N CYS A 48 2.25 -2.51 4.99
CA CYS A 48 2.83 -3.58 4.20
C CYS A 48 2.49 -4.94 4.80
N CYS A 49 1.89 -5.81 4.01
CA CYS A 49 1.74 -7.23 4.36
C CYS A 49 2.96 -8.01 3.86
N LYS A 50 3.76 -8.55 4.78
CA LYS A 50 4.86 -9.46 4.50
C LYS A 50 4.36 -10.88 4.59
N GLN A 51 4.56 -11.65 3.53
CA GLN A 51 4.09 -13.01 3.40
C GLN A 51 5.26 -13.98 3.41
N GLU A 52 5.16 -15.05 4.20
CA GLU A 52 6.10 -16.16 4.17
C GLU A 52 5.67 -17.14 3.07
N GLU A 53 6.60 -17.51 2.19
CA GLU A 53 6.30 -18.44 1.08
C GLU A 53 5.71 -19.75 1.62
N PRO A 54 4.61 -20.23 1.04
CA PRO A 54 4.02 -21.49 1.42
C PRO A 54 4.79 -22.67 0.83
N ASP A 55 4.45 -23.87 1.27
CA ASP A 55 4.92 -25.12 0.67
C ASP A 55 4.69 -25.13 -0.84
N LYS A 56 5.55 -25.86 -1.57
CA LYS A 56 5.51 -25.96 -3.04
C LYS A 56 4.15 -26.37 -3.60
N LYS A 57 3.37 -27.17 -2.85
CA LYS A 57 2.02 -27.63 -3.23
C LYS A 57 1.00 -26.48 -3.38
N TYR A 58 1.21 -25.33 -2.73
CA TYR A 58 0.35 -24.15 -2.82
C TYR A 58 0.87 -23.10 -3.80
N LYS A 59 1.87 -23.47 -4.60
CA LYS A 59 2.51 -22.60 -5.58
C LYS A 59 2.23 -23.11 -6.99
N SER A 60 1.48 -22.35 -7.78
CA SER A 60 1.29 -22.62 -9.20
C SER A 60 2.16 -21.71 -10.05
N ILE A 61 2.73 -22.25 -11.12
CA ILE A 61 3.61 -21.53 -12.03
C ILE A 61 3.02 -21.63 -13.43
N LYS A 62 2.64 -20.48 -14.01
CA LYS A 62 2.26 -20.39 -15.42
C LYS A 62 3.32 -19.61 -16.20
N LYS A 63 3.70 -20.13 -17.37
CA LYS A 63 4.46 -19.39 -18.36
C LYS A 63 3.49 -18.72 -19.33
N ILE A 64 3.61 -17.40 -19.51
CA ILE A 64 2.85 -16.61 -20.48
C ILE A 64 3.89 -15.95 -21.39
N GLY A 65 4.13 -16.52 -22.56
CA GLY A 65 5.24 -16.14 -23.44
C GLY A 65 6.60 -16.33 -22.72
N ARG A 66 7.40 -15.28 -22.65
CA ARG A 66 8.70 -15.28 -21.95
C ARG A 66 8.60 -15.01 -20.44
N HIS A 67 7.41 -14.67 -19.94
CA HIS A 67 7.21 -14.32 -18.54
C HIS A 67 6.78 -15.51 -17.70
N ARG A 68 7.36 -15.63 -16.51
CA ARG A 68 7.00 -16.61 -15.51
C ARG A 68 6.09 -15.94 -14.47
N CYS A 69 4.81 -16.33 -14.46
CA CYS A 69 3.85 -15.89 -13.45
C CYS A 69 3.77 -16.92 -12.35
N VAL A 70 4.06 -16.51 -11.11
CA VAL A 70 3.92 -17.34 -9.92
C VAL A 70 2.67 -16.93 -9.19
N ARG A 71 1.79 -17.89 -8.89
CA ARG A 71 0.60 -17.71 -8.05
C ARG A 71 0.75 -18.52 -6.77
N TYR A 72 0.36 -17.93 -5.65
CA TYR A 72 0.26 -18.60 -4.36
C TYR A 72 -1.22 -18.66 -3.97
N GLU A 73 -1.69 -19.85 -3.57
CA GLU A 73 -3.07 -20.05 -3.08
C GLU A 73 -3.20 -19.53 -1.66
N LYS A 74 -2.21 -19.82 -0.82
CA LYS A 74 -2.13 -19.37 0.57
C LYS A 74 -0.69 -19.21 1.03
N PHE A 75 -0.51 -18.54 2.14
CA PHE A 75 0.77 -18.35 2.82
C PHE A 75 0.69 -18.95 4.23
N ASN A 76 1.84 -19.37 4.78
CA ASN A 76 1.90 -19.95 6.12
C ASN A 76 1.79 -18.90 7.21
N LYS A 77 2.33 -17.71 6.97
CA LYS A 77 2.40 -16.62 7.93
C LYS A 77 2.32 -15.28 7.23
N HIS A 78 1.63 -14.34 7.86
CA HIS A 78 1.57 -12.96 7.44
C HIS A 78 2.05 -12.04 8.57
N THR A 79 2.83 -11.04 8.23
CA THR A 79 3.20 -9.96 9.15
C THR A 79 2.75 -8.64 8.56
N ILE A 80 1.76 -8.03 9.17
CA ILE A 80 1.29 -6.70 8.81
C ILE A 80 2.14 -5.66 9.55
N GLU A 81 2.71 -4.74 8.80
CA GLU A 81 3.45 -3.60 9.35
C GLU A 81 2.73 -2.31 8.97
N ILE A 82 2.28 -1.54 9.97
CA ILE A 82 1.70 -0.21 9.79
C ILE A 82 2.77 0.85 10.06
N SER A 83 2.87 1.85 9.22
CA SER A 83 3.87 2.91 9.40
C SER A 83 3.59 3.76 10.62
N LYS A 84 4.64 4.18 11.34
CA LYS A 84 4.52 4.95 12.59
C LYS A 84 3.68 6.22 12.41
N TRP A 85 3.86 6.94 11.29
CA TRP A 85 3.12 8.17 10.99
C TRP A 85 1.62 7.95 10.75
N VAL A 86 1.22 6.75 10.30
CA VAL A 86 -0.21 6.41 10.13
C VAL A 86 -0.92 6.35 11.47
N MET A 87 -0.20 5.99 12.54
CA MET A 87 -0.75 5.93 13.90
C MET A 87 -1.09 7.31 14.51
N ASP A 88 -0.70 8.38 13.83
CA ASP A 88 -1.05 9.76 14.21
C ASP A 88 -2.30 10.27 13.48
N LEU A 89 -2.81 9.50 12.50
CA LEU A 89 -4.01 9.82 11.72
C LEU A 89 -5.29 9.40 12.46
N ASP A 90 -6.43 9.80 11.88
CA ASP A 90 -7.76 9.38 12.33
C ASP A 90 -7.91 7.85 12.32
N ASP A 91 -8.67 7.31 13.29
CA ASP A 91 -8.84 5.87 13.47
C ASP A 91 -9.47 5.19 12.25
N ASN A 92 -10.35 5.86 11.51
CA ASN A 92 -10.93 5.32 10.29
C ASN A 92 -9.86 5.13 9.19
N ILE A 93 -8.87 6.02 9.11
CA ILE A 93 -7.75 5.92 8.15
C ILE A 93 -6.82 4.79 8.57
N ILE A 94 -6.56 4.63 9.87
CA ILE A 94 -5.79 3.50 10.41
C ILE A 94 -6.51 2.19 10.10
N LYS A 95 -7.82 2.08 10.37
CA LYS A 95 -8.65 0.91 10.05
C LYS A 95 -8.68 0.60 8.56
N ASN A 96 -8.85 1.62 7.69
CA ASN A 96 -8.75 1.45 6.24
C ASN A 96 -7.42 0.79 5.83
N THR A 97 -6.32 1.23 6.46
CA THR A 97 -4.98 0.68 6.20
C THR A 97 -4.86 -0.76 6.72
N ILE A 98 -5.35 -1.04 7.93
CA ILE A 98 -5.34 -2.39 8.51
C ILE A 98 -6.12 -3.36 7.61
N ILE A 99 -7.33 -2.99 7.20
CA ILE A 99 -8.18 -3.85 6.35
C ILE A 99 -7.55 -4.04 4.96
N HIS A 100 -6.92 -3.00 4.39
CA HIS A 100 -6.16 -3.14 3.15
C HIS A 100 -5.08 -4.24 3.26
N GLU A 101 -4.31 -4.23 4.34
CA GLU A 101 -3.27 -5.23 4.56
C GLU A 101 -3.86 -6.62 4.93
N LEU A 102 -5.03 -6.66 5.59
CA LEU A 102 -5.76 -7.91 5.85
C LEU A 102 -6.26 -8.55 4.56
N ILE A 103 -6.72 -7.76 3.57
CA ILE A 103 -7.08 -8.31 2.26
C ILE A 103 -5.87 -9.00 1.60
N HIS A 104 -4.65 -8.47 1.77
CA HIS A 104 -3.44 -9.13 1.28
C HIS A 104 -3.14 -10.48 1.94
N CYS A 105 -3.75 -10.76 3.09
CA CYS A 105 -3.66 -12.08 3.73
C CYS A 105 -4.61 -13.11 3.10
N MET A 106 -5.61 -12.67 2.32
CA MET A 106 -6.61 -13.55 1.73
C MET A 106 -6.06 -14.31 0.51
N PRO A 107 -6.62 -15.49 0.18
CA PRO A 107 -6.20 -16.25 -0.99
C PRO A 107 -6.24 -15.42 -2.27
N PHE A 108 -5.18 -15.54 -3.10
CA PHE A 108 -5.02 -14.85 -4.38
C PHE A 108 -4.99 -13.31 -4.31
N CYS A 109 -4.85 -12.72 -3.11
CA CYS A 109 -4.80 -11.28 -2.88
C CYS A 109 -3.38 -10.75 -2.60
N ASN A 110 -2.32 -11.46 -2.97
CA ASN A 110 -0.93 -11.04 -2.81
C ASN A 110 -0.55 -9.77 -3.61
N ASN A 111 -1.43 -9.32 -4.48
CA ASN A 111 -1.31 -8.06 -5.22
C ASN A 111 -2.68 -7.39 -5.36
N HIS A 112 -2.73 -6.15 -5.89
CA HIS A 112 -3.97 -5.41 -6.11
C HIS A 112 -4.72 -5.84 -7.40
N GLY A 113 -4.73 -7.15 -7.71
CA GLY A 113 -5.45 -7.75 -8.83
C GLY A 113 -6.96 -7.81 -8.61
N ASP A 114 -7.65 -8.60 -9.44
CA ASP A 114 -9.12 -8.64 -9.46
C ASP A 114 -9.73 -9.16 -8.15
N MET A 115 -9.10 -10.14 -7.51
CA MET A 115 -9.57 -10.66 -6.22
C MET A 115 -9.46 -9.59 -5.13
N PHE A 116 -8.33 -8.89 -5.03
CA PHE A 116 -8.19 -7.77 -4.10
C PHE A 116 -9.28 -6.71 -4.32
N LYS A 117 -9.49 -6.28 -5.58
CA LYS A 117 -10.51 -5.30 -5.93
C LYS A 117 -11.94 -5.77 -5.61
N LYS A 118 -12.20 -7.08 -5.74
CA LYS A 118 -13.49 -7.66 -5.39
C LYS A 118 -13.75 -7.55 -3.89
N TYR A 119 -12.79 -7.95 -3.06
CA TYR A 119 -12.91 -7.83 -1.60
C TYR A 119 -12.99 -6.36 -1.17
N ALA A 120 -12.12 -5.49 -1.68
CA ALA A 120 -12.14 -4.07 -1.35
C ALA A 120 -13.51 -3.43 -1.68
N ARG A 121 -14.08 -3.69 -2.86
CA ARG A 121 -15.42 -3.18 -3.24
C ARG A 121 -16.52 -3.71 -2.34
N PHE A 122 -16.48 -5.00 -2.00
CA PHE A 122 -17.46 -5.61 -1.10
C PHE A 122 -17.40 -4.99 0.28
N ILE A 123 -16.21 -4.87 0.88
CA ILE A 123 -16.00 -4.29 2.21
C ILE A 123 -16.39 -2.81 2.23
N ASN A 124 -15.97 -2.03 1.22
CA ASN A 124 -16.33 -0.62 1.09
C ASN A 124 -17.86 -0.43 1.05
N LYS A 125 -18.57 -1.26 0.26
CA LYS A 125 -20.03 -1.18 0.14
C LYS A 125 -20.74 -1.57 1.43
N THR A 126 -20.23 -2.57 2.15
CA THR A 126 -20.95 -3.15 3.30
C THR A 126 -20.63 -2.43 4.61
N LEU A 127 -19.37 -2.02 4.81
CA LEU A 127 -18.91 -1.41 6.05
C LEU A 127 -18.59 0.09 5.93
N GLY A 128 -18.76 0.69 4.74
CA GLY A 128 -18.53 2.13 4.54
C GLY A 128 -17.05 2.55 4.49
N TYR A 129 -16.14 1.60 4.33
CA TYR A 129 -14.71 1.89 4.17
C TYR A 129 -14.38 2.51 2.80
N ASN A 130 -13.18 3.05 2.66
CA ASN A 130 -12.66 3.60 1.38
C ASN A 130 -11.31 2.95 1.03
N ILE A 131 -11.32 1.62 0.95
CA ILE A 131 -10.12 0.85 0.64
C ILE A 131 -9.80 1.01 -0.84
N SER A 132 -8.62 1.54 -1.13
CA SER A 132 -8.12 1.76 -2.49
C SER A 132 -6.68 1.27 -2.61
N ARG A 133 -6.18 1.18 -3.85
CA ARG A 133 -4.78 0.79 -4.11
C ARG A 133 -3.79 1.83 -3.59
N LEU A 134 -4.16 3.12 -3.66
CA LEU A 134 -3.29 4.25 -3.32
C LEU A 134 -4.04 5.14 -2.34
N GLY A 135 -3.41 5.48 -1.22
CA GLY A 135 -3.89 6.53 -0.33
C GLY A 135 -3.49 7.92 -0.82
N ASN A 136 -4.19 8.95 -0.36
CA ASN A 136 -3.83 10.34 -0.57
C ASN A 136 -3.40 10.96 0.77
N LYS A 137 -2.09 11.05 0.99
CA LYS A 137 -1.54 11.53 2.25
C LYS A 137 -2.05 12.91 2.64
N LYS A 138 -2.16 13.84 1.69
CA LYS A 138 -2.62 15.19 1.97
C LYS A 138 -4.05 15.19 2.52
N GLU A 139 -4.97 14.53 1.82
CA GLU A 139 -6.35 14.39 2.28
C GLU A 139 -6.46 13.66 3.64
N ASP A 140 -5.62 12.66 3.88
CA ASP A 140 -5.66 11.89 5.11
C ASP A 140 -5.14 12.71 6.32
N TYR A 141 -4.14 13.57 6.10
CA TYR A 141 -3.67 14.53 7.11
C TYR A 141 -4.75 15.60 7.37
N GLU A 142 -5.36 16.15 6.32
CA GLU A 142 -6.46 17.12 6.43
C GLU A 142 -7.65 16.55 7.21
N LYS A 143 -8.08 15.32 6.91
CA LYS A 143 -9.15 14.60 7.64
C LYS A 143 -8.80 14.35 9.11
N SER A 144 -7.53 14.23 9.42
CA SER A 144 -7.03 14.02 10.78
C SER A 144 -6.75 15.33 11.53
N ASN A 145 -7.08 16.48 10.94
CA ASN A 145 -6.76 17.83 11.46
C ASN A 145 -5.27 18.01 11.75
N LEU A 146 -4.40 17.44 10.91
CA LEU A 146 -2.95 17.53 11.00
C LEU A 146 -2.39 18.33 9.83
N GLU A 147 -1.33 19.10 10.09
CA GLU A 147 -0.61 19.80 9.03
C GLU A 147 0.17 18.81 8.17
N TYR A 148 -0.01 18.93 6.85
CA TYR A 148 0.75 18.15 5.87
C TYR A 148 1.88 19.01 5.30
N GLU A 149 3.12 18.67 5.64
CA GLU A 149 4.29 19.27 5.02
C GLU A 149 4.51 18.69 3.63
N GLU A 150 4.32 19.48 2.59
CA GLU A 150 4.72 19.10 1.23
C GLU A 150 6.26 18.97 1.18
N LYS A 151 6.74 17.80 0.78
CA LYS A 151 8.18 17.61 0.60
C LYS A 151 8.65 18.41 -0.60
N GLU A 152 9.58 19.32 -0.38
CA GLU A 152 10.30 19.95 -1.46
C GLU A 152 11.04 18.92 -2.32
N PHE A 153 10.91 19.07 -3.62
CA PHE A 153 11.60 18.20 -4.56
C PHE A 153 12.85 18.88 -5.07
N LYS A 154 13.98 18.17 -5.02
CA LYS A 154 15.27 18.70 -5.49
C LYS A 154 15.31 19.05 -6.97
N TYR A 155 14.48 18.41 -7.76
CA TYR A 155 14.49 18.57 -9.23
C TYR A 155 13.07 18.69 -9.75
N THR A 156 12.79 19.75 -10.49
CA THR A 156 11.58 19.93 -11.28
C THR A 156 11.92 19.77 -12.75
N ILE A 157 11.24 18.86 -13.42
CA ILE A 157 11.48 18.46 -14.79
C ILE A 157 10.20 18.72 -15.58
N LYS A 158 10.32 19.30 -16.78
CA LYS A 158 9.19 19.57 -17.68
C LYS A 158 9.36 18.86 -19.03
N CYS A 159 8.27 18.35 -19.55
CA CYS A 159 8.26 17.83 -20.92
C CYS A 159 8.18 18.97 -21.93
N THR A 160 9.03 18.94 -22.95
CA THR A 160 9.05 19.96 -24.03
C THR A 160 7.83 19.89 -24.96
N ASN A 161 7.17 18.74 -25.04
CA ASN A 161 6.05 18.53 -25.95
C ASN A 161 4.68 18.78 -25.29
N CYS A 162 4.38 18.12 -24.18
CA CYS A 162 3.07 18.20 -23.53
C CYS A 162 3.04 19.07 -22.27
N GLY A 163 4.15 19.69 -21.89
CA GLY A 163 4.23 20.55 -20.71
C GLY A 163 4.16 19.87 -19.37
N LYS A 164 3.97 18.53 -19.32
CA LYS A 164 3.85 17.76 -18.07
C LYS A 164 5.05 17.99 -17.16
N VAL A 165 4.78 18.35 -15.89
CA VAL A 165 5.79 18.54 -14.85
C VAL A 165 5.97 17.24 -14.06
N ILE A 166 7.22 16.92 -13.75
CA ILE A 166 7.62 15.74 -12.97
C ILE A 166 8.60 16.21 -11.90
N HIS A 167 8.37 15.82 -10.66
CA HIS A 167 9.24 16.13 -9.54
C HIS A 167 10.06 14.91 -9.11
N ARG A 168 11.35 15.12 -8.79
CA ARG A 168 12.30 14.07 -8.39
C ARG A 168 13.23 14.55 -7.28
N ASN A 169 13.62 13.62 -6.39
CA ASN A 169 14.63 13.86 -5.36
C ASN A 169 16.02 13.35 -5.77
N ARG A 170 16.08 12.52 -6.82
CA ARG A 170 17.34 11.99 -7.37
C ARG A 170 17.25 11.90 -8.89
N LEU A 171 18.32 12.29 -9.56
CA LEU A 171 18.52 12.10 -10.99
C LEU A 171 19.81 11.33 -11.20
N THR A 172 19.79 10.34 -12.09
CA THR A 172 21.00 9.68 -12.56
C THR A 172 21.69 10.57 -13.62
N LYS A 173 23.00 10.42 -13.81
CA LYS A 173 23.76 11.18 -14.83
C LYS A 173 23.12 11.08 -16.24
N ASP A 174 22.55 9.92 -16.54
CA ASP A 174 21.98 9.61 -17.86
C ASP A 174 20.46 9.80 -17.93
N PHE A 175 19.82 10.41 -16.92
CA PHE A 175 18.36 10.49 -16.86
C PHE A 175 17.74 11.05 -18.13
N PHE A 176 18.18 12.20 -18.60
CA PHE A 176 17.63 12.87 -19.78
C PHE A 176 17.97 12.17 -21.09
N ARG A 177 18.97 11.30 -21.10
CA ARG A 177 19.31 10.46 -22.24
C ARG A 177 18.40 9.22 -22.31
N LYS A 178 18.15 8.59 -21.17
CA LYS A 178 17.44 7.29 -21.07
C LYS A 178 15.93 7.42 -21.05
N TYR A 179 15.38 8.51 -20.52
CA TYR A 179 13.94 8.66 -20.28
C TYR A 179 13.31 9.71 -21.18
N ARG A 180 12.07 9.44 -21.57
CA ARG A 180 11.18 10.35 -22.31
C ARG A 180 9.85 10.46 -21.58
N CYS A 181 9.09 11.50 -21.89
CA CYS A 181 7.71 11.60 -21.45
C CYS A 181 6.85 10.50 -22.10
N LEU A 182 5.69 10.20 -21.51
CA LEU A 182 4.72 9.27 -22.11
C LEU A 182 4.26 9.71 -23.51
N CYS A 183 4.30 11.01 -23.83
CA CYS A 183 4.06 11.56 -25.15
C CYS A 183 5.29 11.53 -26.07
N ASN A 184 6.34 10.80 -25.69
CA ASN A 184 7.64 10.70 -26.36
C ASN A 184 8.46 12.01 -26.41
N GLY A 185 7.98 13.11 -25.80
CA GLY A 185 8.68 14.39 -25.71
C GLY A 185 9.95 14.31 -24.86
N LYS A 186 10.94 15.17 -25.18
CA LYS A 186 12.16 15.31 -24.38
C LYS A 186 11.83 15.90 -22.99
N LEU A 187 12.58 15.49 -21.98
CA LEU A 187 12.49 16.01 -20.62
C LEU A 187 13.61 17.02 -20.39
N LEU A 188 13.27 18.18 -19.84
CA LEU A 188 14.21 19.22 -19.46
C LEU A 188 14.15 19.52 -17.98
N LEU A 189 15.30 19.83 -17.39
CA LEU A 189 15.39 20.32 -16.02
C LEU A 189 14.94 21.79 -15.98
N VAL A 190 13.94 22.10 -15.14
CA VAL A 190 13.41 23.46 -14.97
C VAL A 190 14.06 24.11 -13.73
N SER A 191 14.12 23.40 -12.61
CA SER A 191 14.78 23.86 -11.40
C SER A 191 15.52 22.75 -10.68
N LYS A 192 16.57 23.14 -9.98
CA LYS A 192 17.34 22.31 -9.05
C LYS A 192 17.30 23.01 -7.69
N ASP A 193 16.96 22.24 -6.64
CA ASP A 193 16.94 22.72 -5.24
C ASP A 193 15.91 23.81 -4.98
N GLY A 194 14.62 23.60 -5.28
CA GLY A 194 13.51 24.41 -4.72
C GLY A 194 13.67 25.95 -4.73
N LYS A 195 14.57 26.49 -5.57
CA LYS A 195 14.81 27.93 -5.74
C LYS A 195 14.29 28.40 -7.07
#